data_e82ef34ef404a2106af835e448d0dd43
#
_entry.id   e82ef34ef404a2106af835e448d0dd43
#
_cell.length_a   1.000
_cell.length_b   1.000
_cell.length_c   1.000
_cell.angle_alpha   90.00
_cell.angle_beta   90.00
_cell.angle_gamma   90.00
#
_symmetry.space_group_name_H-M   'P 1'
#
loop_
_entity.id
_entity.type
_entity.pdbx_description
1 polymer ?
#
loop_
_entity_poly.entity_id
_entity_poly.type
_entity_poly.pdbx_seq_one_letter_code
_entity_poly.pdbx_strand_id
1 'polypeptide(L)'
;HTPTRRQRQMCIRDSTETLEFMLLPLVTELRDPLGSMGNDAALACLSDKPRMIYDYFKQLFAQITNPPIDSIREEVIMSLKCLIGPEGNLLENHEKNVNRLNLEHPILSNLELAKIKDIKNFGWKTKTIDITYPRGKGEKGLKAALSRICREAEEAINEGYSFIVLSDRNISQKNIALSSLLACSTVHHHLVKGEKRTQIGIIIETGEAREVHHHCLL
;
A
#
# COMPACT_ATOMS: atom_id res chain seq x y z
N HIS A 1 -28.84 -4.22 -1.98
CA HIS A 1 -28.69 -2.85 -2.49
C HIS A 1 -27.23 -2.64 -2.91
N THR A 2 -26.97 -2.71 -4.22
CA THR A 2 -25.71 -2.28 -4.80
C THR A 2 -25.58 -0.77 -4.59
N PRO A 3 -24.49 -0.27 -3.99
CA PRO A 3 -24.33 1.17 -3.83
C PRO A 3 -24.40 1.87 -5.19
N THR A 4 -25.08 2.99 -5.27
CA THR A 4 -25.19 3.78 -6.50
C THR A 4 -23.79 4.27 -6.90
N ARG A 5 -23.58 4.54 -8.21
CA ARG A 5 -22.31 5.09 -8.74
C ARG A 5 -21.81 6.30 -7.93
N ARG A 6 -22.72 7.22 -7.52
CA ARG A 6 -22.39 8.38 -6.67
C ARG A 6 -21.90 7.99 -5.26
N GLN A 7 -22.49 6.95 -4.66
CA GLN A 7 -22.05 6.49 -3.33
C GLN A 7 -20.67 5.87 -3.39
N ARG A 8 -20.34 5.13 -4.45
CA ARG A 8 -18.97 4.62 -4.68
C ARG A 8 -17.98 5.76 -4.88
N GLN A 9 -18.32 6.76 -5.69
CA GLN A 9 -17.47 7.95 -5.92
C GLN A 9 -17.23 8.73 -4.63
N MET A 10 -18.22 8.86 -3.75
CA MET A 10 -18.04 9.50 -2.44
C MET A 10 -17.14 8.69 -1.49
N CYS A 11 -17.21 7.36 -1.53
CA CYS A 11 -16.41 6.51 -0.65
C CYS A 11 -14.94 6.45 -1.06
N ILE A 12 -14.65 6.47 -2.37
CA ILE A 12 -13.30 6.33 -2.92
C ILE A 12 -12.74 7.63 -3.50
N ARG A 13 -13.48 8.73 -3.38
CA ARG A 13 -13.09 10.09 -3.84
C ARG A 13 -12.69 10.17 -5.32
N ASP A 14 -13.23 9.29 -6.15
CA ASP A 14 -12.98 9.35 -7.59
C ASP A 14 -13.69 10.53 -8.23
N SER A 15 -12.98 11.23 -9.11
CA SER A 15 -13.56 12.17 -10.04
C SER A 15 -13.94 11.47 -11.35
N THR A 16 -14.77 12.15 -12.17
CA THR A 16 -15.08 11.66 -13.52
C THR A 16 -13.81 11.57 -14.35
N GLU A 17 -12.91 12.54 -14.21
CA GLU A 17 -11.60 12.56 -14.86
C GLU A 17 -10.76 11.34 -14.47
N THR A 18 -10.70 10.98 -13.19
CA THR A 18 -9.97 9.77 -12.75
C THR A 18 -10.53 8.52 -13.42
N LEU A 19 -11.86 8.41 -13.54
CA LEU A 19 -12.49 7.25 -14.16
C LEU A 19 -12.27 7.19 -15.67
N GLU A 20 -12.43 8.31 -16.37
CA GLU A 20 -12.41 8.38 -17.84
C GLU A 20 -11.00 8.48 -18.42
N PHE A 21 -10.13 9.27 -17.79
CA PHE A 21 -8.79 9.55 -18.34
C PHE A 21 -7.69 8.72 -17.72
N MET A 22 -7.91 8.12 -16.56
CA MET A 22 -6.91 7.28 -15.90
C MET A 22 -7.30 5.81 -15.87
N LEU A 23 -8.43 5.47 -15.27
CA LEU A 23 -8.78 4.07 -15.05
C LEU A 23 -9.27 3.38 -16.32
N LEU A 24 -10.02 4.08 -17.18
CA LEU A 24 -10.53 3.49 -18.41
C LEU A 24 -9.39 3.07 -19.36
N PRO A 25 -8.38 3.91 -19.68
CA PRO A 25 -7.25 3.50 -20.50
C PRO A 25 -6.44 2.33 -19.91
N LEU A 26 -6.23 2.32 -18.59
CA LEU A 26 -5.56 1.21 -17.92
C LEU A 26 -6.28 -0.12 -18.13
N VAL A 27 -7.61 -0.12 -18.08
CA VAL A 27 -8.43 -1.33 -18.21
C VAL A 27 -8.64 -1.75 -19.66
N THR A 28 -8.88 -0.79 -20.57
CA THR A 28 -9.25 -1.09 -21.96
C THR A 28 -8.05 -1.23 -22.89
N GLU A 29 -7.00 -0.45 -22.65
CA GLU A 29 -5.83 -0.36 -23.53
C GLU A 29 -4.57 -0.98 -22.91
N LEU A 30 -4.63 -1.36 -21.62
CA LEU A 30 -3.52 -1.96 -20.86
C LEU A 30 -2.25 -1.10 -20.92
N ARG A 31 -2.40 0.21 -20.91
CA ARG A 31 -1.29 1.17 -20.95
C ARG A 31 -1.46 2.26 -19.90
N ASP A 32 -0.34 2.89 -19.55
CA ASP A 32 -0.36 4.07 -18.68
C ASP A 32 -1.14 5.22 -19.34
N PRO A 33 -1.98 5.92 -18.57
CA PRO A 33 -2.74 7.07 -19.05
C PRO A 33 -1.83 8.30 -19.19
N LEU A 34 -1.10 8.38 -20.29
CA LEU A 34 -0.21 9.49 -20.59
C LEU A 34 -0.95 10.61 -21.35
N GLY A 35 -0.82 11.84 -20.89
CA GLY A 35 -1.29 13.03 -21.59
C GLY A 35 -0.15 13.69 -22.34
N SER A 36 -0.40 14.07 -23.62
CA SER A 36 0.61 14.75 -24.47
C SER A 36 0.97 16.16 -23.98
N MET A 37 0.06 16.81 -23.25
CA MET A 37 0.21 18.19 -22.74
C MET A 37 0.54 18.25 -21.25
N GLY A 38 0.85 17.13 -20.62
CA GLY A 38 1.10 17.06 -19.19
C GLY A 38 -0.18 17.14 -18.34
N ASN A 39 -0.05 17.58 -17.11
CA ASN A 39 -1.15 17.69 -16.15
C ASN A 39 -1.11 19.06 -15.47
N ASP A 40 -2.08 19.92 -15.77
CA ASP A 40 -2.21 21.27 -15.20
C ASP A 40 -2.99 21.29 -13.87
N ALA A 41 -3.26 20.13 -13.26
CA ALA A 41 -3.94 20.08 -11.99
C ALA A 41 -3.14 20.84 -10.93
N ALA A 42 -3.81 21.72 -10.19
CA ALA A 42 -3.19 22.46 -9.07
C ALA A 42 -2.66 21.50 -8.00
N LEU A 43 -1.64 21.94 -7.28
CA LEU A 43 -1.13 21.21 -6.11
C LEU A 43 -2.26 20.94 -5.11
N ALA A 44 -2.27 19.75 -4.54
CA ALA A 44 -3.32 19.32 -3.59
C ALA A 44 -3.44 20.27 -2.38
N CYS A 45 -2.31 20.83 -1.92
CA CYS A 45 -2.27 21.79 -0.80
C CYS A 45 -2.96 23.13 -1.09
N LEU A 46 -3.21 23.46 -2.37
CA LEU A 46 -3.92 24.67 -2.79
C LEU A 46 -5.41 24.42 -3.05
N SER A 47 -5.90 23.21 -2.83
CA SER A 47 -7.30 22.84 -3.09
C SER A 47 -8.17 23.08 -1.87
N ASP A 48 -9.32 23.73 -2.07
CA ASP A 48 -10.38 23.86 -1.03
C ASP A 48 -11.12 22.53 -0.78
N LYS A 49 -10.94 21.56 -1.66
CA LYS A 49 -11.59 20.25 -1.54
C LYS A 49 -10.61 19.24 -0.95
N PRO A 50 -11.10 18.30 -0.12
CA PRO A 50 -10.26 17.22 0.39
C PRO A 50 -9.73 16.38 -0.78
N ARG A 51 -8.41 16.19 -0.81
CA ARG A 51 -7.70 15.36 -1.77
C ARG A 51 -7.27 14.04 -1.14
N MET A 52 -6.94 13.05 -1.98
CA MET A 52 -6.31 11.82 -1.51
C MET A 52 -4.94 12.17 -0.91
N ILE A 53 -4.52 11.43 0.11
CA ILE A 53 -3.22 11.69 0.75
C ILE A 53 -2.06 11.57 -0.24
N TYR A 54 -2.17 10.71 -1.23
CA TYR A 54 -1.20 10.53 -2.31
C TYR A 54 -0.96 11.79 -3.14
N ASP A 55 -2.02 12.60 -3.36
CA ASP A 55 -1.94 13.80 -4.19
C ASP A 55 -1.02 14.86 -3.58
N TYR A 56 -0.84 14.85 -2.24
CA TYR A 56 0.04 15.78 -1.55
C TYR A 56 1.53 15.50 -1.80
N PHE A 57 1.87 14.33 -2.31
CA PHE A 57 3.24 13.94 -2.65
C PHE A 57 3.55 14.08 -4.14
N LYS A 58 2.59 14.53 -4.94
CA LYS A 58 2.77 14.73 -6.38
C LYS A 58 3.67 15.93 -6.64
N GLN A 59 4.75 15.70 -7.39
CA GLN A 59 5.70 16.72 -7.78
C GLN A 59 5.35 17.26 -9.17
N LEU A 60 5.56 18.57 -9.40
CA LEU A 60 5.28 19.25 -10.66
C LEU A 60 6.54 19.85 -11.32
N PHE A 61 7.72 19.47 -10.90
CA PHE A 61 8.97 19.92 -11.51
C PHE A 61 9.48 18.92 -12.55
N ALA A 62 10.28 19.43 -13.50
CA ALA A 62 10.90 18.60 -14.52
C ALA A 62 11.89 17.62 -13.91
N GLN A 63 11.90 16.39 -14.42
CA GLN A 63 12.82 15.34 -14.03
C GLN A 63 13.58 14.81 -15.25
N ILE A 64 14.73 14.19 -15.01
CA ILE A 64 15.51 13.52 -16.05
C ILE A 64 14.72 12.32 -16.57
N THR A 65 14.50 12.28 -17.88
CA THR A 65 13.78 11.18 -18.55
C THR A 65 14.65 9.96 -18.77
N ASN A 66 15.97 10.17 -18.96
CA ASN A 66 16.97 9.10 -19.17
C ASN A 66 18.06 9.22 -18.10
N PRO A 67 17.87 8.64 -16.90
CA PRO A 67 18.91 8.66 -15.87
C PRO A 67 20.13 7.87 -16.33
N PRO A 68 21.36 8.24 -15.89
CA PRO A 68 22.59 7.58 -16.30
C PRO A 68 22.73 6.21 -15.60
N ILE A 69 22.13 5.20 -16.19
CA ILE A 69 22.18 3.80 -15.71
C ILE A 69 23.11 3.04 -16.66
N ASP A 70 24.15 2.42 -16.11
CA ASP A 70 25.03 1.54 -16.89
C ASP A 70 24.42 0.14 -17.09
N SER A 71 24.87 -0.57 -18.11
CA SER A 71 24.35 -1.90 -18.47
C SER A 71 24.57 -2.97 -17.41
N ILE A 72 25.53 -2.80 -16.50
CA ILE A 72 25.81 -3.76 -15.42
C ILE A 72 24.76 -3.61 -14.30
N ARG A 73 24.38 -2.36 -13.98
CA ARG A 73 23.39 -2.07 -12.93
C ARG A 73 21.94 -2.17 -13.42
N GLU A 74 21.73 -2.15 -14.73
CA GLU A 74 20.39 -2.14 -15.34
C GLU A 74 19.53 -3.31 -14.84
N GLU A 75 20.09 -4.51 -14.74
CA GLU A 75 19.37 -5.69 -14.26
C GLU A 75 18.81 -5.51 -12.86
N VAL A 76 19.59 -4.93 -11.95
CA VAL A 76 19.15 -4.71 -10.57
C VAL A 76 18.17 -3.53 -10.48
N ILE A 77 18.46 -2.43 -11.17
CA ILE A 77 17.66 -1.20 -11.11
C ILE A 77 16.29 -1.41 -11.76
N MET A 78 16.23 -2.17 -12.85
CA MET A 78 14.99 -2.46 -13.59
C MET A 78 14.22 -3.66 -13.04
N SER A 79 14.77 -4.38 -12.05
CA SER A 79 14.10 -5.51 -11.43
C SER A 79 12.97 -5.07 -10.50
N LEU A 80 11.82 -5.76 -10.58
CA LEU A 80 10.72 -5.63 -9.64
C LEU A 80 10.70 -6.77 -8.60
N LYS A 81 11.70 -7.66 -8.64
CA LYS A 81 11.81 -8.76 -7.68
C LYS A 81 11.94 -8.22 -6.26
N CYS A 82 11.18 -8.78 -5.36
CA CYS A 82 11.25 -8.41 -3.95
C CYS A 82 11.22 -9.64 -3.04
N LEU A 83 11.95 -9.54 -1.93
CA LEU A 83 11.98 -10.54 -0.89
C LEU A 83 11.19 -10.01 0.31
N ILE A 84 10.13 -10.69 0.69
CA ILE A 84 9.31 -10.29 1.84
C ILE A 84 9.37 -11.34 2.95
N GLY A 85 9.22 -10.88 4.17
CA GLY A 85 9.23 -11.72 5.37
C GLY A 85 10.15 -11.19 6.45
N PRO A 86 10.30 -11.94 7.54
CA PRO A 86 11.22 -11.59 8.61
C PRO A 86 12.65 -11.52 8.10
N GLU A 87 13.34 -10.45 8.43
CA GLU A 87 14.77 -10.29 8.22
C GLU A 87 15.50 -10.63 9.52
N GLY A 88 16.54 -11.43 9.43
CA GLY A 88 17.41 -11.66 10.56
C GLY A 88 18.45 -10.55 10.74
N ASN A 89 19.35 -10.76 11.67
CA ASN A 89 20.51 -9.89 11.84
C ASN A 89 21.49 -10.12 10.67
N LEU A 90 21.69 -9.11 9.84
CA LEU A 90 22.59 -9.19 8.68
C LEU A 90 24.06 -9.43 9.08
N LEU A 91 24.43 -9.16 10.33
CA LEU A 91 25.79 -9.39 10.85
C LEU A 91 25.97 -10.83 11.33
N GLU A 92 24.91 -11.62 11.38
CA GLU A 92 24.96 -13.02 11.80
C GLU A 92 24.75 -13.93 10.59
N ASN A 93 25.64 -14.89 10.40
CA ASN A 93 25.51 -15.89 9.35
C ASN A 93 24.61 -17.04 9.83
N HIS A 94 23.30 -16.86 9.69
CA HIS A 94 22.30 -17.83 10.11
C HIS A 94 21.32 -18.17 8.99
N GLU A 95 20.98 -19.45 8.83
CA GLU A 95 20.05 -19.92 7.77
C GLU A 95 18.69 -19.25 7.80
N LYS A 96 18.19 -18.83 8.96
CA LYS A 96 16.92 -18.11 9.10
C LYS A 96 16.90 -16.77 8.35
N ASN A 97 18.06 -16.16 8.16
CA ASN A 97 18.15 -14.84 7.51
C ASN A 97 17.85 -14.88 6.01
N VAL A 98 17.94 -16.06 5.40
CA VAL A 98 17.64 -16.27 3.96
C VAL A 98 16.24 -16.82 3.71
N ASN A 99 15.50 -17.14 4.78
CA ASN A 99 14.17 -17.71 4.67
C ASN A 99 13.12 -16.62 4.42
N ARG A 100 13.05 -16.15 3.15
CA ARG A 100 12.11 -15.11 2.72
C ARG A 100 11.30 -15.59 1.53
N LEU A 101 10.09 -15.04 1.39
CA LEU A 101 9.26 -15.25 0.22
C LEU A 101 9.77 -14.40 -0.94
N ASN A 102 10.21 -15.04 -2.02
CA ASN A 102 10.62 -14.38 -3.24
C ASN A 102 9.41 -14.14 -4.13
N LEU A 103 9.19 -12.89 -4.49
CA LEU A 103 8.14 -12.43 -5.39
C LEU A 103 8.76 -11.84 -6.65
N GLU A 104 8.25 -12.22 -7.81
CA GLU A 104 8.67 -11.64 -9.10
C GLU A 104 8.21 -10.19 -9.25
N HIS A 105 7.11 -9.83 -8.59
CA HIS A 105 6.52 -8.49 -8.60
C HIS A 105 5.99 -8.10 -7.22
N PRO A 106 6.11 -6.83 -6.81
CA PRO A 106 5.55 -6.35 -5.54
C PRO A 106 4.02 -6.27 -5.56
N ILE A 107 3.40 -6.30 -6.76
CA ILE A 107 1.94 -6.26 -6.93
C ILE A 107 1.44 -7.68 -7.08
N LEU A 108 0.55 -8.09 -6.18
CA LEU A 108 0.00 -9.42 -6.10
C LEU A 108 -1.41 -9.49 -6.67
N SER A 109 -1.72 -10.59 -7.35
CA SER A 109 -3.10 -10.94 -7.67
C SER A 109 -3.87 -11.40 -6.42
N ASN A 110 -5.20 -11.38 -6.48
CA ASN A 110 -6.03 -11.87 -5.38
C ASN A 110 -5.75 -13.34 -5.04
N LEU A 111 -5.39 -14.16 -6.04
CA LEU A 111 -5.05 -15.57 -5.83
C LEU A 111 -3.72 -15.75 -5.10
N GLU A 112 -2.72 -14.97 -5.43
CA GLU A 112 -1.43 -14.97 -4.74
C GLU A 112 -1.56 -14.49 -3.31
N LEU A 113 -2.31 -13.40 -3.10
CA LEU A 113 -2.60 -12.91 -1.75
C LEU A 113 -3.34 -13.96 -0.91
N ALA A 114 -4.31 -14.68 -1.49
CA ALA A 114 -5.00 -15.76 -0.79
C ALA A 114 -4.03 -16.87 -0.38
N LYS A 115 -3.11 -17.29 -1.27
CA LYS A 115 -2.07 -18.25 -0.93
C LYS A 115 -1.16 -17.79 0.21
N ILE A 116 -0.81 -16.49 0.24
CA ILE A 116 0.01 -15.93 1.32
C ILE A 116 -0.78 -15.88 2.64
N LYS A 117 -2.08 -15.57 2.58
CA LYS A 117 -2.94 -15.60 3.79
C LYS A 117 -3.06 -16.99 4.39
N ASP A 118 -3.06 -18.02 3.55
CA ASP A 118 -3.20 -19.43 3.96
C ASP A 118 -1.85 -20.15 4.15
N ILE A 119 -0.73 -19.44 4.05
CA ILE A 119 0.61 -20.02 4.10
C ILE A 119 0.88 -20.67 5.46
N LYS A 120 1.33 -21.94 5.41
CA LYS A 120 1.70 -22.72 6.61
C LYS A 120 3.09 -23.37 6.47
N ASN A 121 3.74 -23.16 5.33
CA ASN A 121 5.05 -23.72 5.04
C ASN A 121 6.13 -22.97 5.82
N PHE A 122 7.21 -23.62 6.13
CA PHE A 122 8.38 -23.04 6.82
C PHE A 122 8.09 -22.36 8.17
N GLY A 123 6.94 -22.67 8.81
CA GLY A 123 6.52 -22.02 10.04
C GLY A 123 5.98 -20.59 9.84
N TRP A 124 5.80 -20.16 8.62
CA TRP A 124 5.24 -18.83 8.32
C TRP A 124 3.75 -18.76 8.65
N LYS A 125 3.36 -17.59 9.14
CA LYS A 125 1.96 -17.27 9.47
C LYS A 125 1.65 -15.86 9.01
N THR A 126 0.42 -15.66 8.53
CA THR A 126 -0.07 -14.35 8.10
C THR A 126 -1.24 -13.89 8.96
N LYS A 127 -1.18 -12.66 9.46
CA LYS A 127 -2.29 -12.01 10.21
C LYS A 127 -2.87 -10.88 9.36
N THR A 128 -4.18 -10.89 9.17
CA THR A 128 -4.88 -9.76 8.52
C THR A 128 -5.33 -8.77 9.58
N ILE A 129 -4.96 -7.51 9.41
CA ILE A 129 -5.32 -6.38 10.26
C ILE A 129 -6.31 -5.51 9.51
N ASP A 130 -7.49 -5.33 10.05
CA ASP A 130 -8.54 -4.46 9.49
C ASP A 130 -8.18 -3.00 9.75
N ILE A 131 -8.03 -2.21 8.67
CA ILE A 131 -7.75 -0.78 8.77
C ILE A 131 -9.00 0.09 8.74
N THR A 132 -10.19 -0.49 8.92
CA THR A 132 -11.43 0.28 8.97
C THR A 132 -11.78 0.73 10.40
N TYR A 133 -12.59 1.77 10.48
CA TYR A 133 -13.13 2.29 11.74
C TYR A 133 -14.54 2.87 11.57
N PRO A 134 -15.34 2.96 12.66
CA PRO A 134 -16.71 3.48 12.58
C PRO A 134 -16.74 4.95 12.14
N ARG A 135 -17.49 5.24 11.07
CA ARG A 135 -17.65 6.58 10.49
C ARG A 135 -18.11 7.62 11.51
N GLY A 136 -19.02 7.25 12.42
CA GLY A 136 -19.58 8.15 13.41
C GLY A 136 -18.61 8.67 14.46
N LYS A 137 -17.40 8.08 14.56
CA LYS A 137 -16.38 8.49 15.54
C LYS A 137 -15.45 9.61 15.05
N GLY A 138 -15.51 9.99 13.76
CA GLY A 138 -14.72 11.09 13.19
C GLY A 138 -13.23 11.00 13.52
N GLU A 139 -12.60 12.13 13.87
CA GLU A 139 -11.18 12.23 14.18
C GLU A 139 -10.73 11.35 15.35
N LYS A 140 -11.55 11.25 16.41
CA LYS A 140 -11.24 10.37 17.54
C LYS A 140 -11.20 8.91 17.12
N GLY A 141 -12.08 8.51 16.20
CA GLY A 141 -12.09 7.17 15.62
C GLY A 141 -10.84 6.89 14.79
N LEU A 142 -10.40 7.86 13.98
CA LEU A 142 -9.19 7.78 13.19
C LEU A 142 -7.95 7.58 14.08
N LYS A 143 -7.77 8.43 15.09
CA LYS A 143 -6.63 8.31 16.04
C LYS A 143 -6.62 6.98 16.78
N ALA A 144 -7.80 6.54 17.24
CA ALA A 144 -7.93 5.24 17.92
C ALA A 144 -7.61 4.05 16.99
N ALA A 145 -8.02 4.14 15.70
CA ALA A 145 -7.73 3.11 14.71
C ALA A 145 -6.23 3.03 14.41
N LEU A 146 -5.53 4.17 14.25
CA LEU A 146 -4.08 4.20 14.07
C LEU A 146 -3.34 3.55 15.24
N SER A 147 -3.72 3.87 16.48
CA SER A 147 -3.11 3.25 17.67
C SER A 147 -3.43 1.75 17.73
N ARG A 148 -4.63 1.33 17.35
CA ARG A 148 -5.05 -0.08 17.32
C ARG A 148 -4.21 -0.89 16.34
N ILE A 149 -4.07 -0.45 15.08
CA ILE A 149 -3.32 -1.19 14.06
C ILE A 149 -1.84 -1.32 14.43
N CYS A 150 -1.25 -0.32 15.08
CA CYS A 150 0.13 -0.40 15.60
C CYS A 150 0.27 -1.49 16.65
N ARG A 151 -0.66 -1.52 17.63
CA ARG A 151 -0.65 -2.55 18.66
C ARG A 151 -0.87 -3.95 18.08
N GLU A 152 -1.85 -4.11 17.18
CA GLU A 152 -2.10 -5.40 16.53
C GLU A 152 -0.89 -5.90 15.70
N ALA A 153 -0.10 -4.98 15.11
CA ALA A 153 1.13 -5.31 14.41
C ALA A 153 2.22 -5.81 15.38
N GLU A 154 2.39 -5.15 16.55
CA GLU A 154 3.32 -5.63 17.57
C GLU A 154 2.90 -6.98 18.17
N GLU A 155 1.61 -7.14 18.44
CA GLU A 155 1.05 -8.42 18.90
C GLU A 155 1.33 -9.53 17.89
N ALA A 156 1.17 -9.26 16.58
CA ALA A 156 1.48 -10.22 15.52
C ALA A 156 2.95 -10.68 15.58
N ILE A 157 3.89 -9.76 15.79
CA ILE A 157 5.32 -10.10 15.92
C ILE A 157 5.54 -10.99 17.14
N ASN A 158 4.97 -10.62 18.29
CA ASN A 158 5.11 -11.38 19.53
C ASN A 158 4.49 -12.79 19.44
N GLU A 159 3.42 -12.96 18.63
CA GLU A 159 2.77 -14.23 18.33
C GLU A 159 3.49 -15.05 17.25
N GLY A 160 4.60 -14.54 16.70
CA GLY A 160 5.44 -15.22 15.70
C GLY A 160 4.83 -15.23 14.29
N TYR A 161 4.04 -14.23 13.93
CA TYR A 161 3.61 -14.05 12.55
C TYR A 161 4.76 -13.52 11.69
N SER A 162 4.85 -14.03 10.48
CA SER A 162 5.86 -13.62 9.48
C SER A 162 5.39 -12.48 8.60
N PHE A 163 4.07 -12.38 8.40
CA PHE A 163 3.43 -11.38 7.55
C PHE A 163 2.22 -10.76 8.22
N ILE A 164 2.02 -9.47 7.99
CA ILE A 164 0.75 -8.80 8.26
C ILE A 164 0.17 -8.25 6.95
N VAL A 165 -1.15 -8.36 6.80
CA VAL A 165 -1.91 -7.79 5.69
C VAL A 165 -2.77 -6.66 6.25
N LEU A 166 -2.47 -5.42 5.86
CA LEU A 166 -3.31 -4.26 6.16
C LEU A 166 -4.44 -4.21 5.13
N SER A 167 -5.68 -4.45 5.56
CA SER A 167 -6.81 -4.64 4.65
C SER A 167 -7.92 -3.62 4.86
N ASP A 168 -8.39 -3.01 3.77
CA ASP A 168 -9.55 -2.13 3.73
C ASP A 168 -10.85 -2.84 3.31
N ARG A 169 -10.84 -4.16 3.14
CA ARG A 169 -11.98 -4.93 2.59
C ARG A 169 -13.28 -4.80 3.37
N ASN A 170 -13.21 -4.47 4.65
CA ASN A 170 -14.39 -4.33 5.52
C ASN A 170 -15.08 -2.95 5.42
N ILE A 171 -14.79 -2.19 4.37
CA ILE A 171 -15.47 -0.92 4.09
C ILE A 171 -16.97 -1.17 3.92
N SER A 172 -17.76 -0.35 4.62
CA SER A 172 -19.21 -0.40 4.56
C SER A 172 -19.81 1.01 4.74
N GLN A 173 -21.14 1.12 4.73
CA GLN A 173 -21.79 2.40 5.04
C GLN A 173 -21.50 2.89 6.46
N LYS A 174 -21.22 1.98 7.40
CA LYS A 174 -20.93 2.27 8.81
C LYS A 174 -19.43 2.41 9.09
N ASN A 175 -18.60 1.70 8.34
CA ASN A 175 -17.14 1.66 8.53
C ASN A 175 -16.44 2.27 7.34
N ILE A 176 -15.51 3.18 7.61
CA ILE A 176 -14.64 3.82 6.63
C ILE A 176 -13.20 3.36 6.86
N ALA A 177 -12.41 3.26 5.79
CA ALA A 177 -11.01 2.88 5.91
C ALA A 177 -10.12 4.07 6.28
N LEU A 178 -9.05 3.79 7.01
CA LEU A 178 -7.85 4.64 6.98
C LEU A 178 -7.31 4.65 5.54
N SER A 179 -6.67 5.76 5.12
CA SER A 179 -5.87 5.70 3.90
C SER A 179 -4.79 4.63 4.04
N SER A 180 -4.62 3.82 3.02
CA SER A 180 -3.63 2.74 3.02
C SER A 180 -2.20 3.27 3.20
N LEU A 181 -1.88 4.42 2.61
CA LEU A 181 -0.58 5.08 2.80
C LEU A 181 -0.39 5.52 4.26
N LEU A 182 -1.41 6.12 4.89
CA LEU A 182 -1.33 6.54 6.28
C LEU A 182 -1.21 5.33 7.21
N ALA A 183 -1.98 4.27 6.97
CA ALA A 183 -1.94 3.05 7.77
C ALA A 183 -0.57 2.36 7.65
N CYS A 184 -0.06 2.18 6.43
CA CYS A 184 1.25 1.59 6.17
C CYS A 184 2.37 2.39 6.84
N SER A 185 2.41 3.70 6.60
CA SER A 185 3.42 4.60 7.17
C SER A 185 3.39 4.58 8.70
N THR A 186 2.20 4.63 9.30
CA THR A 186 2.05 4.63 10.76
C THR A 186 2.58 3.33 11.37
N VAL A 187 2.19 2.17 10.83
CA VAL A 187 2.68 0.87 11.30
C VAL A 187 4.19 0.74 11.07
N HIS A 188 4.68 1.12 9.87
CA HIS A 188 6.10 1.08 9.54
C HIS A 188 6.94 1.87 10.55
N HIS A 189 6.62 3.15 10.75
CA HIS A 189 7.39 4.01 11.64
C HIS A 189 7.23 3.62 13.12
N HIS A 190 6.07 3.12 13.52
CA HIS A 190 5.88 2.58 14.85
C HIS A 190 6.82 1.40 15.12
N LEU A 191 6.88 0.45 14.18
CA LEU A 191 7.77 -0.71 14.28
C LEU A 191 9.26 -0.33 14.17
N VAL A 192 9.61 0.70 13.37
CA VAL A 192 10.98 1.23 13.31
C VAL A 192 11.40 1.79 14.67
N LYS A 193 10.55 2.62 15.29
CA LYS A 193 10.82 3.17 16.64
C LYS A 193 10.95 2.09 17.71
N GLY A 194 10.23 0.99 17.56
CA GLY A 194 10.29 -0.17 18.44
C GLY A 194 11.39 -1.19 18.09
N GLU A 195 12.23 -0.91 17.08
CA GLU A 195 13.30 -1.82 16.59
C GLU A 195 12.77 -3.20 16.13
N LYS A 196 11.51 -3.25 15.68
CA LYS A 196 10.82 -4.48 15.28
C LYS A 196 10.48 -4.56 13.79
N ARG A 197 10.76 -3.50 13.01
CA ARG A 197 10.31 -3.42 11.60
C ARG A 197 10.80 -4.58 10.72
N THR A 198 12.01 -5.04 10.96
CA THR A 198 12.64 -6.12 10.19
C THR A 198 12.12 -7.52 10.54
N GLN A 199 11.33 -7.64 11.61
CA GLN A 199 10.84 -8.94 12.10
C GLN A 199 9.56 -9.40 11.38
N ILE A 200 8.94 -8.55 10.54
CA ILE A 200 7.67 -8.87 9.88
C ILE A 200 7.56 -8.23 8.49
N GLY A 201 7.02 -8.97 7.53
CA GLY A 201 6.64 -8.45 6.21
C GLY A 201 5.29 -7.73 6.26
N ILE A 202 5.19 -6.56 5.62
CA ILE A 202 3.94 -5.80 5.50
C ILE A 202 3.42 -5.96 4.08
N ILE A 203 2.16 -6.37 3.96
CA ILE A 203 1.42 -6.48 2.71
C ILE A 203 0.20 -5.57 2.81
N ILE A 204 -0.16 -4.91 1.72
CA ILE A 204 -1.29 -3.98 1.69
C ILE A 204 -2.36 -4.55 0.76
N GLU A 205 -3.57 -4.68 1.26
CA GLU A 205 -4.76 -5.05 0.50
C GLU A 205 -5.70 -3.86 0.49
N THR A 206 -5.73 -3.13 -0.64
CA THR A 206 -6.47 -1.88 -0.71
C THR A 206 -7.08 -1.63 -2.10
N GLY A 207 -8.26 -0.99 -2.12
CA GLY A 207 -8.84 -0.43 -3.33
C GLY A 207 -8.46 1.04 -3.59
N GLU A 208 -7.64 1.65 -2.73
CA GLU A 208 -7.27 3.06 -2.84
C GLU A 208 -6.13 3.31 -3.84
N ALA A 209 -5.11 2.44 -3.84
CA ALA A 209 -3.97 2.55 -4.75
C ALA A 209 -4.30 2.00 -6.14
N ARG A 210 -4.24 2.85 -7.19
CA ARG A 210 -4.71 2.51 -8.54
C ARG A 210 -3.77 2.93 -9.66
N GLU A 211 -2.83 3.79 -9.41
CA GLU A 211 -1.85 4.26 -10.39
C GLU A 211 -0.42 4.04 -9.90
N VAL A 212 0.53 4.11 -10.83
CA VAL A 212 1.97 3.92 -10.54
C VAL A 212 2.44 4.80 -9.39
N HIS A 213 2.05 6.09 -9.39
CA HIS A 213 2.39 7.03 -8.31
C HIS A 213 1.96 6.52 -6.92
N HIS A 214 0.75 5.95 -6.80
CA HIS A 214 0.27 5.41 -5.53
C HIS A 214 1.10 4.21 -5.07
N HIS A 215 1.40 3.29 -5.98
CA HIS A 215 2.22 2.11 -5.66
C HIS A 215 3.66 2.47 -5.32
N CYS A 216 4.24 3.49 -5.97
CA CYS A 216 5.59 3.97 -5.63
C CYS A 216 5.67 4.60 -4.24
N LEU A 217 4.60 5.20 -3.74
CA LEU A 217 4.55 5.78 -2.40
C LEU A 217 4.37 4.71 -1.30
N LEU A 218 3.67 3.62 -1.61
CA LEU A 218 3.48 2.47 -0.71
C LEU A 218 4.73 1.61 -0.62
#